data_0ae1b59698fc2447dcb42cf504d48899
#
_entry.id   0ae1b59698fc2447dcb42cf504d48899
#
_cell.length_a   1.000
_cell.length_b   1.000
_cell.length_c   1.000
_cell.angle_alpha   90.00
_cell.angle_beta   90.00
_cell.angle_gamma   90.00
#
_symmetry.space_group_name_H-M   'P 1'
#
loop_
_entity.id
_entity.type
_entity.pdbx_description
1 polymer ?
#
loop_
_entity_poly.entity_id
_entity_poly.type
_entity_poly.pdbx_seq_one_letter_code
_entity_poly.pdbx_strand_id
1 'polypeptide(L)'
;QEKEGCCRSIFDNISDLPMDSLLVNYWIEDANHNLIPINYPRQDSLRVGETIRDTLFVNTENLVGLNSLWVEVNPYINGSQTDQLEMYHYNNIGQIPFTIVGDDENPILDVTFNGYHILNGDIVDPKSEIIITLKDENDFLIMNSESDTINFGLYLTYPDGIQHRLNFRNALGEPQMEWIPADAGSKKFKIIYNGD
;
A
#
# COMPACT_ATOMS: atom_id res chain seq x y z
N GLN A 1 1.19 -3.82 -3.67
CA GLN A 1 1.93 -2.62 -3.27
C GLN A 1 1.46 -2.24 -1.88
N GLU A 2 2.35 -2.26 -0.89
CA GLU A 2 2.01 -1.83 0.47
C GLU A 2 1.61 -0.36 0.40
N LYS A 3 0.42 -0.06 0.88
CA LYS A 3 -0.07 1.31 1.00
C LYS A 3 0.56 1.90 2.26
N GLU A 4 1.67 2.59 2.10
CA GLU A 4 2.37 3.24 3.20
C GLU A 4 2.12 4.74 3.21
N GLY A 5 1.67 5.25 4.35
CA GLY A 5 1.66 6.67 4.66
C GLY A 5 2.96 7.08 5.34
N CYS A 6 3.43 8.29 5.08
CA CYS A 6 4.63 8.85 5.69
C CYS A 6 4.27 10.05 6.56
N CYS A 7 4.69 10.03 7.82
CA CYS A 7 4.55 11.15 8.75
C CYS A 7 5.93 11.58 9.27
N ARG A 8 6.19 12.89 9.34
CA ARG A 8 7.42 13.45 9.91
C ARG A 8 7.13 14.06 11.26
N SER A 9 7.92 13.69 12.24
CA SER A 9 7.87 14.21 13.60
C SER A 9 9.15 14.97 13.93
N ILE A 10 9.01 16.05 14.71
CA ILE A 10 10.13 16.85 15.20
C ILE A 10 9.93 17.04 16.70
N PHE A 11 10.93 16.66 17.50
CA PHE A 11 10.92 16.79 18.94
C PHE A 11 12.10 17.64 19.39
N ASP A 12 11.83 18.66 20.17
CA ASP A 12 12.85 19.53 20.74
C ASP A 12 12.89 19.35 22.27
N ASN A 13 14.06 19.13 22.84
CA ASN A 13 14.20 19.20 24.28
C ASN A 13 14.36 20.66 24.71
N ILE A 14 13.27 21.27 25.14
CA ILE A 14 13.23 22.66 25.64
C ILE A 14 13.38 22.75 27.17
N SER A 15 13.59 21.62 27.85
CA SER A 15 13.80 21.58 29.29
C SER A 15 15.25 21.95 29.65
N ASP A 16 15.50 22.19 30.93
CA ASP A 16 16.86 22.45 31.48
C ASP A 16 17.64 21.15 31.78
N LEU A 17 17.04 19.98 31.56
CA LEU A 17 17.62 18.68 31.83
C LEU A 17 17.75 17.84 30.57
N PRO A 18 18.88 17.10 30.43
CA PRO A 18 18.98 16.11 29.34
C PRO A 18 18.09 14.90 29.66
N MET A 19 17.63 14.24 28.62
CA MET A 19 16.97 12.94 28.68
C MET A 19 18.00 11.86 28.33
N ASP A 20 18.16 10.85 29.17
CA ASP A 20 19.15 9.77 28.95
C ASP A 20 18.76 8.88 27.78
N SER A 21 17.46 8.71 27.54
CA SER A 21 16.89 8.04 26.39
C SER A 21 15.46 8.55 26.20
N LEU A 22 14.95 8.53 24.98
CA LEU A 22 13.62 9.03 24.71
C LEU A 22 12.68 7.89 24.38
N LEU A 23 11.61 7.76 25.17
CA LEU A 23 10.47 6.91 24.85
C LEU A 23 9.42 7.75 24.14
N VAL A 24 8.96 7.25 23.00
CA VAL A 24 7.88 7.85 22.21
C VAL A 24 6.85 6.79 21.90
N ASN A 25 5.61 7.06 22.23
CA ASN A 25 4.49 6.23 21.87
C ASN A 25 3.78 6.82 20.66
N TYR A 26 3.53 5.98 19.65
CA TYR A 26 2.69 6.30 18.52
C TYR A 26 1.50 5.36 18.47
N TRP A 27 0.34 5.89 18.16
CA TRP A 27 -0.84 5.08 17.85
C TRP A 27 -1.74 5.79 16.85
N ILE A 28 -2.55 5.01 16.15
CA ILE A 28 -3.62 5.52 15.30
C ILE A 28 -4.94 5.28 16.01
N GLU A 29 -5.77 6.30 16.04
CA GLU A 29 -7.18 6.20 16.31
C GLU A 29 -7.89 6.14 14.96
N ASP A 30 -8.50 4.98 14.64
CA ASP A 30 -9.19 4.77 13.37
C ASP A 30 -10.58 5.44 13.35
N ALA A 31 -11.26 5.37 12.20
CA ALA A 31 -12.59 5.94 12.01
C ALA A 31 -13.67 5.33 12.95
N ASN A 32 -13.39 4.18 13.57
CA ASN A 32 -14.26 3.50 14.52
C ASN A 32 -13.82 3.71 15.98
N HIS A 33 -12.88 4.61 16.23
CA HIS A 33 -12.25 4.87 17.53
C HIS A 33 -11.46 3.69 18.12
N ASN A 34 -11.00 2.76 17.29
CA ASN A 34 -10.06 1.75 17.75
C ASN A 34 -8.66 2.35 17.83
N LEU A 35 -7.93 2.01 18.89
CA LEU A 35 -6.55 2.44 19.09
C LEU A 35 -5.60 1.35 18.56
N ILE A 36 -4.81 1.70 17.56
CA ILE A 36 -3.86 0.80 16.90
C ILE A 36 -2.45 1.27 17.26
N PRO A 37 -1.74 0.59 18.19
CA PRO A 37 -0.40 0.99 18.57
C PRO A 37 0.60 0.73 17.45
N ILE A 38 1.55 1.65 17.29
CA ILE A 38 2.66 1.52 16.36
C ILE A 38 3.91 1.22 17.16
N ASN A 39 4.59 0.12 16.82
CA ASN A 39 5.84 -0.23 17.48
C ASN A 39 6.94 0.74 17.03
N TYR A 40 7.46 1.49 17.99
CA TYR A 40 8.53 2.45 17.76
C TYR A 40 9.63 2.22 18.79
N PRO A 41 10.90 2.02 18.40
CA PRO A 41 11.96 1.73 19.32
C PRO A 41 12.30 2.95 20.16
N ARG A 42 12.75 2.70 21.41
CA ARG A 42 13.30 3.75 22.27
C ARG A 42 14.47 4.43 21.56
N GLN A 43 14.48 5.75 21.58
CA GLN A 43 15.51 6.57 20.97
C GLN A 43 16.69 6.80 21.93
N ASP A 44 17.80 7.27 21.37
CA ASP A 44 18.98 7.67 22.15
C ASP A 44 18.70 8.88 23.04
N SER A 45 19.71 9.30 23.79
CA SER A 45 19.65 10.47 24.66
C SER A 45 19.35 11.74 23.87
N LEU A 46 18.56 12.64 24.48
CA LEU A 46 18.23 13.94 23.91
C LEU A 46 18.75 15.05 24.84
N ARG A 47 19.76 15.76 24.42
CA ARG A 47 20.37 16.85 25.21
C ARG A 47 19.49 18.08 25.24
N VAL A 48 19.74 18.95 26.20
CA VAL A 48 19.08 20.26 26.28
C VAL A 48 19.28 21.05 24.98
N GLY A 49 18.21 21.53 24.40
CA GLY A 49 18.20 22.27 23.14
C GLY A 49 18.45 21.43 21.89
N GLU A 50 18.52 20.10 22.02
CA GLU A 50 18.68 19.21 20.88
C GLU A 50 17.31 18.87 20.24
N THR A 51 17.34 18.64 18.93
CA THR A 51 16.18 18.30 18.11
C THR A 51 16.34 16.91 17.50
N ILE A 52 15.34 16.06 17.67
CA ILE A 52 15.22 14.81 16.91
C ILE A 52 14.24 15.05 15.76
N ARG A 53 14.61 14.58 14.57
CA ARG A 53 13.76 14.55 13.37
C ARG A 53 13.59 13.12 12.93
N ASP A 54 12.35 12.69 12.84
CA ASP A 54 12.04 11.31 12.50
C ASP A 54 10.96 11.19 11.44
N THR A 55 10.95 10.04 10.77
CA THR A 55 9.97 9.71 9.72
C THR A 55 9.33 8.38 10.06
N LEU A 56 8.04 8.41 10.34
CA LEU A 56 7.23 7.24 10.62
C LEU A 56 6.52 6.77 9.35
N PHE A 57 6.67 5.49 9.02
CA PHE A 57 5.92 4.83 7.95
C PHE A 57 4.78 4.03 8.56
N VAL A 58 3.58 4.20 8.02
CA VAL A 58 2.36 3.59 8.55
C VAL A 58 1.66 2.83 7.43
N ASN A 59 1.35 1.55 7.66
CA ASN A 59 0.47 0.81 6.77
C ASN A 59 -0.96 1.36 6.88
N THR A 60 -1.52 1.83 5.76
CA THR A 60 -2.83 2.47 5.69
C THR A 60 -3.92 1.58 5.07
N GLU A 61 -3.62 0.32 4.75
CA GLU A 61 -4.50 -0.57 3.99
C GLU A 61 -5.91 -0.73 4.59
N ASN A 62 -6.00 -0.75 5.91
CA ASN A 62 -7.27 -0.95 6.62
C ASN A 62 -7.77 0.32 7.35
N LEU A 63 -7.28 1.49 6.97
CA LEU A 63 -7.57 2.76 7.64
C LEU A 63 -8.49 3.67 6.81
N VAL A 64 -9.45 3.08 6.08
CA VAL A 64 -10.41 3.89 5.29
C VAL A 64 -11.24 4.77 6.21
N GLY A 65 -11.37 6.05 5.84
CA GLY A 65 -12.10 7.05 6.60
C GLY A 65 -11.22 8.06 7.32
N LEU A 66 -11.80 8.75 8.30
CA LEU A 66 -11.11 9.74 9.10
C LEU A 66 -10.35 9.06 10.24
N ASN A 67 -9.07 9.29 10.30
CA ASN A 67 -8.16 8.73 11.30
C ASN A 67 -7.38 9.86 11.97
N SER A 68 -6.75 9.54 13.10
CA SER A 68 -5.81 10.44 13.77
C SER A 68 -4.55 9.69 14.17
N LEU A 69 -3.41 10.21 13.77
CA LEU A 69 -2.13 9.76 14.32
C LEU A 69 -1.84 10.56 15.59
N TRP A 70 -1.65 9.84 16.66
CA TRP A 70 -1.25 10.38 17.95
C TRP A 70 0.20 10.08 18.25
N VAL A 71 0.85 11.00 18.90
CA VAL A 71 2.20 10.86 19.45
C VAL A 71 2.23 11.36 20.88
N GLU A 72 2.88 10.60 21.75
CA GLU A 72 3.17 10.98 23.11
C GLU A 72 4.66 10.77 23.38
N VAL A 73 5.35 11.85 23.65
CA VAL A 73 6.79 11.88 23.97
C VAL A 73 6.95 11.83 25.49
N ASN A 74 7.91 11.05 25.98
CA ASN A 74 8.15 10.87 27.42
C ASN A 74 6.86 10.46 28.18
N PRO A 75 6.19 9.38 27.76
CA PRO A 75 4.86 9.01 28.27
C PRO A 75 4.88 8.67 29.76
N TYR A 76 3.69 8.66 30.36
CA TYR A 76 3.53 8.14 31.70
C TYR A 76 3.74 6.63 31.74
N ILE A 77 4.65 6.19 32.61
CA ILE A 77 4.81 4.79 32.97
C ILE A 77 4.04 4.50 34.25
N ASN A 78 3.32 3.38 34.30
CA ASN A 78 2.51 2.98 35.46
C ASN A 78 1.47 4.02 35.94
N GLY A 79 1.06 4.95 35.09
CA GLY A 79 -0.06 5.86 35.33
C GLY A 79 0.22 7.08 36.21
N SER A 80 1.44 7.23 36.77
CA SER A 80 1.71 8.34 37.70
C SER A 80 3.07 9.01 37.55
N GLN A 81 3.98 8.43 36.80
CA GLN A 81 5.34 8.96 36.62
C GLN A 81 5.69 8.92 35.12
N THR A 82 6.19 10.02 34.60
CA THR A 82 6.76 10.08 33.25
C THR A 82 8.04 9.24 33.15
N ASP A 83 8.37 8.75 31.97
CA ASP A 83 9.55 7.91 31.73
C ASP A 83 10.86 8.62 32.14
N GLN A 84 10.97 9.90 31.81
CA GLN A 84 12.04 10.77 32.26
C GLN A 84 11.48 11.90 33.12
N LEU A 85 12.26 12.44 34.01
CA LEU A 85 11.84 13.54 34.89
C LEU A 85 11.53 14.80 34.08
N GLU A 86 10.30 15.29 34.18
CA GLU A 86 9.84 16.47 33.46
C GLU A 86 8.85 17.26 34.31
N MET A 87 8.89 18.58 34.22
CA MET A 87 8.01 19.45 35.00
C MET A 87 6.62 19.59 34.36
N TYR A 88 6.57 19.58 33.03
CA TYR A 88 5.33 19.81 32.26
C TYR A 88 5.24 18.76 31.14
N HIS A 89 4.15 18.01 31.12
CA HIS A 89 3.91 16.95 30.14
C HIS A 89 2.87 17.31 29.07
N TYR A 90 2.10 18.37 29.27
CA TYR A 90 0.98 18.71 28.39
C TYR A 90 1.38 19.09 26.95
N ASN A 91 2.64 19.47 26.74
CA ASN A 91 3.21 19.79 25.42
C ASN A 91 3.85 18.59 24.71
N ASN A 92 3.80 17.42 25.32
CA ASN A 92 4.40 16.19 24.81
C ASN A 92 3.41 15.33 24.00
N ILE A 93 2.18 15.78 23.85
CA ILE A 93 1.14 15.05 23.13
C ILE A 93 0.79 15.82 21.87
N GLY A 94 0.85 15.13 20.73
CA GLY A 94 0.48 15.65 19.42
C GLY A 94 -0.56 14.79 18.73
N GLN A 95 -1.39 15.41 17.90
CA GLN A 95 -2.38 14.74 17.08
C GLN A 95 -2.35 15.29 15.66
N ILE A 96 -2.41 14.41 14.68
CA ILE A 96 -2.49 14.75 13.26
C ILE A 96 -3.67 13.99 12.66
N PRO A 97 -4.79 14.66 12.34
CA PRO A 97 -5.89 14.03 11.63
C PRO A 97 -5.51 13.81 10.16
N PHE A 98 -5.94 12.67 9.60
CA PHE A 98 -5.78 12.36 8.20
C PHE A 98 -6.94 11.50 7.70
N THR A 99 -7.22 11.56 6.40
CA THR A 99 -8.29 10.77 5.78
C THR A 99 -7.71 9.84 4.73
N ILE A 100 -8.10 8.58 4.80
CA ILE A 100 -7.81 7.59 3.76
C ILE A 100 -9.09 7.39 2.95
N VAL A 101 -8.99 7.64 1.66
CA VAL A 101 -10.07 7.37 0.71
C VAL A 101 -9.93 5.93 0.25
N GLY A 102 -10.98 5.13 0.44
CA GLY A 102 -11.06 3.77 -0.09
C GLY A 102 -11.16 3.80 -1.62
N ASP A 103 -10.71 2.71 -2.22
CA ASP A 103 -10.92 2.45 -3.64
C ASP A 103 -12.13 1.51 -3.77
N ASP A 104 -13.25 2.07 -4.19
CA ASP A 104 -14.53 1.36 -4.32
C ASP A 104 -14.85 1.04 -5.80
N GLU A 105 -13.99 1.45 -6.73
CA GLU A 105 -14.20 1.23 -8.15
C GLU A 105 -13.49 -0.05 -8.62
N ASN A 106 -14.24 -0.90 -9.34
CA ASN A 106 -13.64 -2.09 -9.92
C ASN A 106 -12.90 -1.74 -11.21
N PRO A 107 -11.73 -2.36 -11.47
CA PRO A 107 -10.99 -2.15 -12.70
C PRO A 107 -11.82 -2.57 -13.92
N ILE A 108 -11.66 -1.84 -15.01
CA ILE A 108 -12.31 -2.13 -16.29
C ILE A 108 -11.46 -3.14 -17.06
N LEU A 109 -12.07 -4.30 -17.35
CA LEU A 109 -11.47 -5.35 -18.15
C LEU A 109 -12.03 -5.29 -19.58
N ASP A 110 -11.12 -5.26 -20.56
CA ASP A 110 -11.44 -5.29 -21.98
C ASP A 110 -10.64 -6.42 -22.67
N VAL A 111 -11.33 -7.24 -23.50
CA VAL A 111 -10.72 -8.37 -24.20
C VAL A 111 -11.04 -8.28 -25.67
N THR A 112 -10.01 -8.34 -26.51
CA THR A 112 -10.14 -8.35 -27.96
C THR A 112 -9.40 -9.52 -28.61
N PHE A 113 -9.91 -9.99 -29.73
CA PHE A 113 -9.30 -11.03 -30.59
C PHE A 113 -8.91 -10.39 -31.92
N ASN A 114 -7.62 -10.39 -32.25
CA ASN A 114 -7.09 -9.67 -33.42
C ASN A 114 -7.54 -8.19 -33.47
N GLY A 115 -7.71 -7.56 -32.29
CA GLY A 115 -8.17 -6.17 -32.17
C GLY A 115 -9.69 -5.96 -32.24
N TYR A 116 -10.48 -7.02 -32.33
CA TYR A 116 -11.95 -6.94 -32.42
C TYR A 116 -12.61 -7.56 -31.18
N HIS A 117 -13.69 -6.95 -30.72
CA HIS A 117 -14.56 -7.56 -29.72
C HIS A 117 -15.39 -8.66 -30.39
N ILE A 118 -15.53 -9.78 -29.72
CA ILE A 118 -16.32 -10.92 -30.18
C ILE A 118 -17.55 -11.14 -29.29
N LEU A 119 -18.58 -11.69 -29.84
CA LEU A 119 -19.78 -12.12 -29.13
C LEU A 119 -19.70 -13.63 -28.83
N ASN A 120 -20.51 -14.07 -27.86
CA ASN A 120 -20.61 -15.49 -27.55
C ASN A 120 -21.06 -16.30 -28.77
N GLY A 121 -20.26 -17.24 -29.21
CA GLY A 121 -20.49 -18.08 -30.37
C GLY A 121 -19.87 -17.58 -31.67
N ASP A 122 -19.18 -16.44 -31.66
CA ASP A 122 -18.44 -15.98 -32.83
C ASP A 122 -17.28 -16.95 -33.16
N ILE A 123 -17.00 -17.06 -34.44
CA ILE A 123 -15.87 -17.87 -34.93
C ILE A 123 -14.64 -16.97 -35.01
N VAL A 124 -13.58 -17.39 -34.34
CA VAL A 124 -12.29 -16.72 -34.37
C VAL A 124 -11.21 -17.57 -35.05
N ASP A 125 -10.16 -16.92 -35.51
CA ASP A 125 -9.01 -17.63 -36.06
C ASP A 125 -8.38 -18.53 -34.97
N PRO A 126 -8.00 -19.78 -35.28
CA PRO A 126 -7.34 -20.66 -34.33
C PRO A 126 -6.05 -20.09 -33.72
N LYS A 127 -5.39 -19.17 -34.42
CA LYS A 127 -4.17 -18.45 -34.00
C LYS A 127 -4.41 -16.97 -33.76
N SER A 128 -5.52 -16.65 -33.08
CA SER A 128 -5.83 -15.27 -32.77
C SER A 128 -4.87 -14.70 -31.73
N GLU A 129 -4.46 -13.44 -31.97
CA GLU A 129 -3.87 -12.63 -30.91
C GLU A 129 -4.98 -12.21 -29.94
N ILE A 130 -4.83 -12.55 -28.67
CA ILE A 130 -5.76 -12.15 -27.61
C ILE A 130 -5.10 -11.02 -26.82
N ILE A 131 -5.73 -9.84 -26.85
CA ILE A 131 -5.28 -8.69 -26.07
C ILE A 131 -6.26 -8.46 -24.94
N ILE A 132 -5.76 -8.52 -23.72
CA ILE A 132 -6.49 -8.24 -22.49
C ILE A 132 -5.98 -6.91 -21.96
N THR A 133 -6.84 -5.93 -21.86
CA THR A 133 -6.53 -4.61 -21.30
C THR A 133 -7.25 -4.46 -19.98
N LEU A 134 -6.50 -4.18 -18.95
CA LEU A 134 -7.00 -3.80 -17.63
C LEU A 134 -6.73 -2.33 -17.42
N LYS A 135 -7.75 -1.57 -17.06
CA LYS A 135 -7.64 -0.15 -16.71
C LYS A 135 -8.19 0.04 -15.31
N ASP A 136 -7.41 0.71 -14.46
CA ASP A 136 -7.78 1.09 -13.12
C ASP A 136 -7.66 2.61 -12.97
N GLU A 137 -8.65 3.24 -12.34
CA GLU A 137 -8.65 4.68 -12.08
C GLU A 137 -7.76 5.06 -10.88
N ASN A 138 -7.41 4.09 -10.05
CA ASN A 138 -6.63 4.32 -8.84
C ASN A 138 -5.21 4.82 -9.18
N ASP A 139 -4.87 6.02 -8.70
CA ASP A 139 -3.56 6.64 -8.93
C ASP A 139 -2.42 5.91 -8.19
N PHE A 140 -2.75 5.12 -7.19
CA PHE A 140 -1.79 4.44 -6.31
C PHE A 140 -1.61 2.95 -6.65
N LEU A 141 -2.54 2.37 -7.43
CA LEU A 141 -2.47 0.98 -7.88
C LEU A 141 -2.06 0.91 -9.35
N ILE A 142 -0.86 1.36 -9.65
CA ILE A 142 -0.31 1.27 -11.01
C ILE A 142 0.34 -0.10 -11.18
N MET A 143 -0.27 -0.96 -11.98
CA MET A 143 0.31 -2.27 -12.34
C MET A 143 1.48 -2.07 -13.31
N ASN A 144 2.67 -1.90 -12.77
CA ASN A 144 3.88 -1.55 -13.52
C ASN A 144 5.04 -2.53 -13.32
N SER A 145 4.82 -3.59 -12.55
CA SER A 145 5.84 -4.58 -12.20
C SER A 145 5.45 -5.98 -12.69
N GLU A 146 6.44 -6.81 -12.99
CA GLU A 146 6.21 -8.23 -13.32
C GLU A 146 5.54 -8.98 -12.15
N SER A 147 5.77 -8.57 -10.90
CA SER A 147 5.10 -9.15 -9.73
C SER A 147 3.58 -9.00 -9.77
N ASP A 148 3.07 -7.98 -10.46
CA ASP A 148 1.63 -7.73 -10.56
C ASP A 148 0.93 -8.81 -11.42
N THR A 149 1.67 -9.49 -12.30
CA THR A 149 1.14 -10.59 -13.13
C THR A 149 0.69 -11.80 -12.31
N ILE A 150 1.17 -11.95 -11.10
CA ILE A 150 0.78 -13.03 -10.17
C ILE A 150 -0.72 -12.99 -9.84
N ASN A 151 -1.30 -11.80 -9.83
CA ASN A 151 -2.71 -11.55 -9.49
C ASN A 151 -3.65 -11.85 -10.66
N PHE A 152 -3.11 -12.15 -11.85
CA PHE A 152 -3.90 -12.45 -13.02
C PHE A 152 -4.04 -13.97 -13.24
N GLY A 153 -5.28 -14.42 -13.46
CA GLY A 153 -5.59 -15.77 -13.89
C GLY A 153 -6.18 -15.74 -15.29
N LEU A 154 -5.43 -16.18 -16.30
CA LEU A 154 -5.97 -16.42 -17.63
C LEU A 154 -6.26 -17.92 -17.78
N TYR A 155 -7.48 -18.25 -18.17
CA TYR A 155 -7.93 -19.62 -18.33
C TYR A 155 -8.54 -19.83 -19.71
N LEU A 156 -8.17 -20.93 -20.34
CA LEU A 156 -8.74 -21.39 -21.60
C LEU A 156 -9.54 -22.66 -21.33
N THR A 157 -10.82 -22.65 -21.68
CA THR A 157 -11.67 -23.83 -21.59
C THR A 157 -11.79 -24.45 -22.96
N TYR A 158 -11.37 -25.70 -23.10
CA TYR A 158 -11.45 -26.48 -24.34
C TYR A 158 -12.85 -27.04 -24.56
N PRO A 159 -13.19 -27.50 -25.80
CA PRO A 159 -14.51 -28.08 -26.10
C PRO A 159 -14.89 -29.30 -25.25
N ASP A 160 -13.92 -29.99 -24.67
CA ASP A 160 -14.11 -31.11 -23.72
C ASP A 160 -14.53 -30.65 -22.32
N GLY A 161 -14.59 -29.32 -22.08
CA GLY A 161 -14.93 -28.71 -20.81
C GLY A 161 -13.74 -28.62 -19.83
N ILE A 162 -12.56 -29.04 -20.23
CA ILE A 162 -11.36 -28.94 -19.37
C ILE A 162 -10.83 -27.53 -19.42
N GLN A 163 -10.62 -26.95 -18.23
CA GLN A 163 -10.05 -25.62 -18.07
C GLN A 163 -8.53 -25.71 -17.82
N HIS A 164 -7.78 -25.01 -18.65
CA HIS A 164 -6.33 -24.89 -18.52
C HIS A 164 -5.96 -23.47 -18.13
N ARG A 165 -5.15 -23.34 -17.08
CA ARG A 165 -4.55 -22.03 -16.73
C ARG A 165 -3.37 -21.78 -17.66
N LEU A 166 -3.39 -20.64 -18.32
CA LEU A 166 -2.26 -20.14 -19.09
C LEU A 166 -1.34 -19.34 -18.14
N ASN A 167 -0.10 -19.76 -18.06
CA ASN A 167 0.90 -19.10 -17.20
C ASN A 167 1.69 -18.08 -18.01
N PHE A 168 2.15 -17.00 -17.37
CA PHE A 168 3.01 -16.01 -18.01
C PHE A 168 4.35 -16.60 -18.45
N ARG A 169 4.83 -17.60 -17.72
CA ARG A 169 6.05 -18.33 -18.06
C ARG A 169 5.80 -19.83 -18.05
N ASN A 170 6.45 -20.54 -18.94
CA ASN A 170 6.44 -22.01 -18.95
C ASN A 170 7.33 -22.60 -17.83
N ALA A 171 7.38 -23.93 -17.73
CA ALA A 171 8.20 -24.63 -16.75
C ALA A 171 9.73 -24.40 -16.92
N LEU A 172 10.16 -23.91 -18.07
CA LEU A 172 11.56 -23.56 -18.35
C LEU A 172 11.87 -22.09 -18.06
N GLY A 173 10.86 -21.30 -17.62
CA GLY A 173 10.99 -19.86 -17.34
C GLY A 173 10.87 -18.97 -18.58
N GLU A 174 10.53 -19.52 -19.75
CA GLU A 174 10.34 -18.74 -20.97
C GLU A 174 8.98 -18.06 -20.98
N PRO A 175 8.86 -16.80 -21.47
CA PRO A 175 7.60 -16.09 -21.53
C PRO A 175 6.64 -16.74 -22.53
N GLN A 176 5.40 -17.02 -22.08
CA GLN A 176 4.29 -17.50 -22.92
C GLN A 176 3.32 -16.37 -23.28
N MET A 177 3.39 -15.28 -22.57
CA MET A 177 2.60 -14.06 -22.81
C MET A 177 3.52 -12.86 -22.69
N GLU A 178 3.24 -11.85 -23.45
CA GLU A 178 3.80 -10.53 -23.29
C GLU A 178 2.88 -9.71 -22.36
N TRP A 179 3.48 -8.87 -21.54
CA TRP A 179 2.74 -7.90 -20.77
C TRP A 179 3.34 -6.51 -20.95
N ILE A 180 2.47 -5.51 -21.02
CA ILE A 180 2.85 -4.11 -21.14
C ILE A 180 2.44 -3.41 -19.85
N PRO A 181 3.40 -2.87 -19.07
CA PRO A 181 3.11 -2.20 -17.83
C PRO A 181 2.21 -0.97 -18.04
N ALA A 182 1.39 -0.68 -17.04
CA ALA A 182 0.65 0.57 -17.01
C ALA A 182 1.61 1.74 -16.77
N ASP A 183 1.37 2.85 -17.44
CA ASP A 183 2.02 4.12 -17.14
C ASP A 183 1.05 5.06 -16.40
N ALA A 184 1.58 6.07 -15.73
CA ALA A 184 0.80 7.02 -14.93
C ALA A 184 -0.23 7.81 -15.76
N GLY A 185 -0.05 7.91 -17.07
CA GLY A 185 -0.95 8.64 -17.96
C GLY A 185 -2.10 7.80 -18.49
N SER A 186 -1.81 6.56 -18.91
CA SER A 186 -2.82 5.67 -19.50
C SER A 186 -3.52 4.80 -18.48
N LYS A 187 -2.84 4.45 -17.36
CA LYS A 187 -3.32 3.53 -16.33
C LYS A 187 -3.81 2.19 -16.91
N LYS A 188 -3.27 1.81 -18.08
CA LYS A 188 -3.66 0.61 -18.81
C LYS A 188 -2.56 -0.43 -18.77
N PHE A 189 -2.83 -1.52 -18.12
CA PHE A 189 -2.01 -2.72 -18.17
C PHE A 189 -2.53 -3.65 -19.28
N LYS A 190 -1.64 -4.20 -20.10
CA LYS A 190 -2.03 -5.10 -21.18
C LYS A 190 -1.33 -6.43 -21.10
N ILE A 191 -2.06 -7.48 -21.42
CA ILE A 191 -1.54 -8.83 -21.63
C ILE A 191 -1.81 -9.21 -23.06
N ILE A 192 -0.79 -9.72 -23.75
CA ILE A 192 -0.90 -10.19 -25.13
C ILE A 192 -0.55 -11.67 -25.14
N TYR A 193 -1.51 -12.48 -25.59
CA TYR A 193 -1.33 -13.91 -25.80
C TYR A 193 -1.51 -14.22 -27.27
N ASN A 194 -0.49 -14.84 -27.86
CA ASN A 194 -0.55 -15.35 -29.25
C ASN A 194 -0.86 -16.84 -29.18
N GLY A 195 -2.01 -17.25 -29.68
CA GLY A 195 -2.39 -18.67 -29.77
C GLY A 195 -1.41 -19.45 -30.66
N ASP A 196 -0.84 -20.51 -30.13
CA ASP A 196 0.03 -21.44 -30.89
C ASP A 196 -0.77 -22.44 -31.71
#